data_8f343a26f4c0d658db532f82f4cf184e
#
_entry.id   8f343a26f4c0d658db532f82f4cf184e
#
_cell.length_a   1.000
_cell.length_b   1.000
_cell.length_c   1.000
_cell.angle_alpha   90.00
_cell.angle_beta   90.00
_cell.angle_gamma   90.00
#
_symmetry.space_group_name_H-M   'P 1'
#
loop_
_entity.id
_entity.type
_entity.pdbx_description
1 polymer ?
#
loop_
_entity_poly.entity_id
_entity_poly.type
_entity_poly.pdbx_seq_one_letter_code
_entity_poly.pdbx_strand_id
1 'polypeptide(L)'
;MRIALSVNGCVHDLDVPAHTLLVDVLREHLGLTGTHVGCDTSQCGACTVHADGRAIKSCSLLAVQAQDMAITTIEGIGDADNLHPMQASFREHHGLQCGFCTPGMIMQAIDLVENNSELSNQSIRAGLKGNLCRCTGYHNIVRAVQAVAD
;
A
#
# COMPACT_ATOMS: atom_id res chain seq x y z
N MET A 1 25.01 -4.32 6.29
CA MET A 1 24.50 -5.71 6.27
C MET A 1 23.94 -5.99 4.88
N ARG A 2 24.43 -7.04 4.23
CA ARG A 2 23.93 -7.43 2.92
C ARG A 2 22.61 -8.17 3.06
N ILE A 3 21.61 -7.75 2.29
CA ILE A 3 20.28 -8.34 2.23
C ILE A 3 19.84 -8.48 0.77
N ALA A 4 18.99 -9.45 0.51
CA ALA A 4 18.31 -9.61 -0.78
C ALA A 4 16.81 -9.41 -0.57
N LEU A 5 16.19 -8.47 -1.29
CA LEU A 5 14.75 -8.21 -1.21
C LEU A 5 14.09 -8.47 -2.55
N SER A 6 12.99 -9.21 -2.54
CA SER A 6 12.11 -9.36 -3.69
C SER A 6 11.07 -8.22 -3.69
N VAL A 7 11.17 -7.29 -4.63
CA VAL A 7 10.27 -6.15 -4.72
C VAL A 7 9.74 -6.05 -6.15
N ASN A 8 8.41 -6.06 -6.30
CA ASN A 8 7.71 -5.99 -7.58
C ASN A 8 8.22 -7.05 -8.59
N GLY A 9 8.50 -8.26 -8.12
CA GLY A 9 8.97 -9.37 -8.93
C GLY A 9 10.47 -9.35 -9.29
N CYS A 10 11.22 -8.35 -8.81
CA CYS A 10 12.67 -8.24 -9.01
C CYS A 10 13.42 -8.43 -7.69
N VAL A 11 14.55 -9.14 -7.74
CA VAL A 11 15.43 -9.30 -6.58
C VAL A 11 16.48 -8.18 -6.58
N HIS A 12 16.64 -7.53 -5.45
CA HIS A 12 17.57 -6.43 -5.22
C HIS A 12 18.58 -6.80 -4.12
N ASP A 13 19.85 -6.87 -4.48
CA ASP A 13 20.94 -7.04 -3.51
C ASP A 13 21.36 -5.68 -2.97
N LEU A 14 21.26 -5.49 -1.67
CA LEU A 14 21.48 -4.22 -0.99
C LEU A 14 22.46 -4.38 0.17
N ASP A 15 23.23 -3.32 0.44
CA ASP A 15 24.03 -3.21 1.66
C ASP A 15 23.52 -2.03 2.48
N VAL A 16 22.80 -2.34 3.56
CA VAL A 16 22.13 -1.35 4.40
C VAL A 16 22.39 -1.60 5.89
N PRO A 17 22.33 -0.58 6.74
CA PRO A 17 22.33 -0.77 8.19
C PRO A 17 21.21 -1.71 8.65
N ALA A 18 21.47 -2.55 9.65
CA ALA A 18 20.49 -3.54 10.13
C ALA A 18 19.18 -2.94 10.67
N HIS A 19 19.21 -1.66 11.07
CA HIS A 19 18.05 -0.92 11.57
C HIS A 19 17.26 -0.18 10.49
N THR A 20 17.63 -0.33 9.21
CA THR A 20 16.94 0.37 8.09
C THR A 20 15.51 -0.15 7.95
N LEU A 21 14.55 0.77 7.90
CA LEU A 21 13.14 0.42 7.71
C LEU A 21 12.88 0.02 6.25
N LEU A 22 11.91 -0.85 6.04
CA LEU A 22 11.52 -1.26 4.69
C LEU A 22 11.11 -0.05 3.83
N VAL A 23 10.35 0.90 4.39
CA VAL A 23 9.93 2.11 3.68
C VAL A 23 11.12 2.95 3.19
N ASP A 24 12.19 3.03 3.97
CA ASP A 24 13.39 3.78 3.59
C ASP A 24 14.14 3.10 2.45
N VAL A 25 14.20 1.75 2.49
CA VAL A 25 14.77 0.99 1.37
C VAL A 25 13.97 1.21 0.09
N LEU A 26 12.66 1.11 0.15
CA LEU A 26 11.79 1.31 -1.01
C LEU A 26 11.99 2.71 -1.62
N ARG A 27 11.98 3.74 -0.79
CA ARG A 27 12.03 5.14 -1.24
C ARG A 27 13.44 5.61 -1.63
N GLU A 28 14.42 5.36 -0.74
CA GLU A 28 15.75 5.99 -0.85
C GLU A 28 16.76 5.12 -1.61
N HIS A 29 16.65 3.78 -1.51
CA HIS A 29 17.56 2.87 -2.19
C HIS A 29 17.02 2.39 -3.54
N LEU A 30 15.71 2.12 -3.64
CA LEU A 30 15.09 1.61 -4.87
C LEU A 30 14.38 2.71 -5.69
N GLY A 31 14.21 3.92 -5.15
CA GLY A 31 13.54 5.03 -5.83
C GLY A 31 12.03 4.83 -6.03
N LEU A 32 11.42 3.88 -5.33
CA LEU A 32 9.99 3.59 -5.38
C LEU A 32 9.23 4.55 -4.46
N THR A 33 9.06 5.79 -4.91
CA THR A 33 8.54 6.90 -4.11
C THR A 33 7.02 6.96 -3.99
N GLY A 34 6.29 6.08 -4.67
CA GLY A 34 4.84 5.94 -4.56
C GLY A 34 4.37 5.50 -3.17
N THR A 35 5.21 4.80 -2.41
CA THR A 35 4.99 4.53 -0.99
C THR A 35 5.34 5.77 -0.18
N HIS A 36 4.35 6.40 0.48
CA HIS A 36 4.52 7.66 1.21
C HIS A 36 4.79 7.45 2.70
N VAL A 37 5.34 8.49 3.36
CA VAL A 37 5.51 8.53 4.81
C VAL A 37 4.75 9.75 5.35
N GLY A 38 3.70 9.51 6.12
CA GLY A 38 2.84 10.56 6.68
C GLY A 38 2.89 10.66 8.21
N CYS A 39 3.60 9.75 8.88
CA CYS A 39 3.80 9.76 10.34
C CYS A 39 5.06 8.99 10.72
N ASP A 40 5.42 9.06 12.01
CA ASP A 40 6.49 8.28 12.65
C ASP A 40 5.97 7.28 13.71
N THR A 41 4.65 7.07 13.74
CA THR A 41 3.93 6.33 14.79
C THR A 41 3.19 5.10 14.28
N SER A 42 3.40 4.72 13.03
CA SER A 42 2.75 3.58 12.34
C SER A 42 1.21 3.66 12.28
N GLN A 43 0.63 4.87 12.37
CA GLN A 43 -0.82 5.07 12.43
C GLN A 43 -1.44 5.44 11.09
N CYS A 44 -0.77 6.30 10.28
CA CYS A 44 -1.42 6.93 9.12
C CYS A 44 -1.71 5.99 7.95
N GLY A 45 -0.96 4.91 7.77
CA GLY A 45 -1.15 3.95 6.67
C GLY A 45 -0.68 4.41 5.29
N ALA A 46 -0.08 5.61 5.15
CA ALA A 46 0.44 6.10 3.87
C ALA A 46 1.56 5.20 3.30
N CYS A 47 2.25 4.46 4.16
CA CYS A 47 3.33 3.54 3.83
C CYS A 47 2.88 2.11 3.57
N THR A 48 1.59 1.85 3.44
CA THR A 48 1.06 0.49 3.21
C THR A 48 1.56 -0.09 1.89
N VAL A 49 2.13 -1.28 1.97
CA VAL A 49 2.55 -2.13 0.85
C VAL A 49 2.03 -3.54 1.07
N HIS A 50 2.15 -4.44 0.09
CA HIS A 50 1.91 -5.86 0.33
C HIS A 50 3.21 -6.61 0.65
N ALA A 51 3.12 -7.53 1.60
CA ALA A 51 4.10 -8.59 1.84
C ALA A 51 3.35 -9.91 1.73
N ASP A 52 3.75 -10.74 0.78
CA ASP A 52 3.09 -12.02 0.46
C ASP A 52 1.57 -11.87 0.25
N GLY A 53 1.17 -10.80 -0.44
CA GLY A 53 -0.24 -10.50 -0.74
C GLY A 53 -1.05 -9.89 0.41
N ARG A 54 -0.44 -9.61 1.57
CA ARG A 54 -1.10 -9.00 2.73
C ARG A 54 -0.63 -7.56 2.96
N ALA A 55 -1.56 -6.67 3.23
CA ALA A 55 -1.24 -5.27 3.53
C ALA A 55 -0.49 -5.13 4.86
N ILE A 56 0.67 -4.49 4.80
CA ILE A 56 1.50 -4.16 5.95
C ILE A 56 1.94 -2.69 5.90
N LYS A 57 2.31 -2.14 7.05
CA LYS A 57 2.92 -0.80 7.12
C LYS A 57 4.44 -0.92 7.06
N SER A 58 5.03 -0.53 5.94
CA SER A 58 6.47 -0.66 5.71
C SER A 58 7.34 0.20 6.64
N CYS A 59 6.77 1.22 7.29
CA CYS A 59 7.45 2.03 8.30
C CYS A 59 7.60 1.32 9.67
N SER A 60 7.00 0.15 9.85
CA SER A 60 7.10 -0.65 11.09
C SER A 60 7.76 -2.01 10.91
N LEU A 61 8.39 -2.23 9.75
CA LEU A 61 9.14 -3.44 9.44
C LEU A 61 10.58 -3.07 9.07
N LEU A 62 11.55 -3.78 9.65
CA LEU A 62 12.94 -3.65 9.24
C LEU A 62 13.16 -4.35 7.90
N ALA A 63 13.99 -3.78 7.03
CA ALA A 63 14.29 -4.36 5.73
C ALA A 63 14.89 -5.78 5.85
N VAL A 64 15.69 -6.02 6.87
CA VAL A 64 16.27 -7.34 7.16
C VAL A 64 15.23 -8.42 7.48
N GLN A 65 14.06 -8.05 7.96
CA GLN A 65 12.96 -8.97 8.26
C GLN A 65 12.13 -9.33 7.01
N ALA A 66 12.27 -8.54 5.95
CA ALA A 66 11.50 -8.70 4.71
C ALA A 66 12.20 -9.58 3.66
N GLN A 67 13.37 -10.16 3.95
CA GLN A 67 14.19 -10.88 2.97
C GLN A 67 13.48 -12.08 2.33
N ASP A 68 12.66 -12.79 3.09
CA ASP A 68 11.94 -13.98 2.60
C ASP A 68 10.52 -13.65 2.13
N MET A 69 10.17 -12.37 2.00
CA MET A 69 8.84 -11.90 1.60
C MET A 69 8.84 -11.37 0.17
N ALA A 70 7.76 -11.62 -0.55
CA ALA A 70 7.47 -10.95 -1.82
C ALA A 70 6.79 -9.60 -1.54
N ILE A 71 7.55 -8.52 -1.69
CA ILE A 71 7.05 -7.15 -1.47
C ILE A 71 6.46 -6.61 -2.77
N THR A 72 5.24 -6.07 -2.69
CA THR A 72 4.59 -5.37 -3.80
C THR A 72 4.23 -3.95 -3.37
N THR A 73 4.68 -2.96 -4.14
CA THR A 73 4.35 -1.54 -3.94
C THR A 73 3.29 -1.10 -4.94
N ILE A 74 2.81 0.13 -4.81
CA ILE A 74 1.84 0.71 -5.75
C ILE A 74 2.35 0.71 -7.20
N GLU A 75 3.65 0.84 -7.41
CA GLU A 75 4.28 0.77 -8.73
C GLU A 75 4.23 -0.64 -9.34
N GLY A 76 4.07 -1.67 -8.52
CA GLY A 76 4.05 -3.07 -8.97
C GLY A 76 2.67 -3.62 -9.30
N ILE A 77 1.57 -2.88 -9.07
CA ILE A 77 0.21 -3.38 -9.31
C ILE A 77 -0.39 -2.93 -10.63
N GLY A 78 0.19 -1.94 -11.29
CA GLY A 78 -0.28 -1.43 -12.58
C GLY A 78 0.53 -0.20 -13.02
N ASP A 79 0.31 0.20 -14.26
CA ASP A 79 0.94 1.37 -14.88
C ASP A 79 -0.11 2.31 -15.50
N ALA A 80 0.35 3.40 -16.15
CA ALA A 80 -0.52 4.41 -16.73
C ALA A 80 -1.47 3.88 -17.81
N ASP A 81 -1.06 2.85 -18.54
CA ASP A 81 -1.82 2.26 -19.64
C ASP A 81 -2.68 1.08 -19.16
N ASN A 82 -2.26 0.41 -18.08
CA ASN A 82 -2.90 -0.77 -17.52
C ASN A 82 -3.08 -0.61 -15.99
N LEU A 83 -4.05 0.21 -15.60
CA LEU A 83 -4.38 0.41 -14.19
C LEU A 83 -4.95 -0.88 -13.58
N HIS A 84 -4.55 -1.17 -12.35
CA HIS A 84 -5.24 -2.16 -11.54
C HIS A 84 -6.73 -1.77 -11.36
N PRO A 85 -7.70 -2.71 -11.33
CA PRO A 85 -9.12 -2.39 -11.16
C PRO A 85 -9.42 -1.43 -10.00
N MET A 86 -8.73 -1.59 -8.86
CA MET A 86 -8.86 -0.68 -7.72
C MET A 86 -8.38 0.74 -8.05
N GLN A 87 -7.27 0.90 -8.78
CA GLN A 87 -6.79 2.22 -9.23
C GLN A 87 -7.80 2.88 -10.16
N ALA A 88 -8.33 2.13 -11.12
CA ALA A 88 -9.36 2.61 -12.04
C ALA A 88 -10.62 3.04 -11.30
N SER A 89 -11.07 2.24 -10.32
CA SER A 89 -12.25 2.54 -9.50
C SER A 89 -12.05 3.79 -8.64
N PHE A 90 -10.88 3.99 -8.04
CA PHE A 90 -10.57 5.22 -7.30
C PHE A 90 -10.65 6.46 -8.19
N ARG A 91 -10.18 6.36 -9.44
CA ARG A 91 -10.29 7.45 -10.42
C ARG A 91 -11.75 7.71 -10.80
N GLU A 92 -12.51 6.68 -11.13
CA GLU A 92 -13.90 6.77 -11.59
C GLU A 92 -14.83 7.32 -10.50
N HIS A 93 -14.67 6.89 -9.26
CA HIS A 93 -15.52 7.29 -8.13
C HIS A 93 -14.97 8.49 -7.35
N HIS A 94 -13.94 9.16 -7.87
CA HIS A 94 -13.30 10.31 -7.20
C HIS A 94 -12.84 9.98 -5.77
N GLY A 95 -12.23 8.82 -5.57
CA GLY A 95 -11.72 8.33 -4.28
C GLY A 95 -10.48 9.05 -3.76
N LEU A 96 -10.07 10.15 -4.39
CA LEU A 96 -8.89 10.93 -4.02
C LEU A 96 -9.10 12.42 -4.27
N GLN A 97 -8.34 13.26 -3.53
CA GLN A 97 -8.22 14.69 -3.77
C GLN A 97 -6.73 15.07 -3.87
N CYS A 98 -6.02 15.28 -2.74
CA CYS A 98 -4.59 15.58 -2.80
C CYS A 98 -3.72 14.40 -3.27
N GLY A 99 -4.20 13.15 -3.15
CA GLY A 99 -3.51 11.95 -3.59
C GLY A 99 -2.48 11.39 -2.61
N PHE A 100 -2.18 12.05 -1.50
CA PHE A 100 -1.12 11.62 -0.59
C PHE A 100 -1.42 10.26 0.08
N CYS A 101 -2.64 10.03 0.55
CA CYS A 101 -3.05 8.77 1.16
C CYS A 101 -3.33 7.67 0.12
N THR A 102 -3.47 8.03 -1.14
CA THR A 102 -4.06 7.16 -2.17
C THR A 102 -3.29 5.88 -2.42
N PRO A 103 -1.96 5.86 -2.55
CA PRO A 103 -1.24 4.60 -2.75
C PRO A 103 -1.45 3.60 -1.61
N GLY A 104 -1.28 4.04 -0.37
CA GLY A 104 -1.48 3.18 0.80
C GLY A 104 -2.94 2.75 0.97
N MET A 105 -3.90 3.62 0.64
CA MET A 105 -5.33 3.32 0.69
C MET A 105 -5.71 2.25 -0.35
N ILE A 106 -5.17 2.33 -1.56
CA ILE A 106 -5.37 1.35 -2.62
C ILE A 106 -4.80 -0.02 -2.22
N MET A 107 -3.58 -0.07 -1.69
CA MET A 107 -2.95 -1.32 -1.25
C MET A 107 -3.78 -1.99 -0.14
N GLN A 108 -4.26 -1.22 0.83
CA GLN A 108 -5.16 -1.73 1.88
C GLN A 108 -6.51 -2.22 1.30
N ALA A 109 -7.08 -1.48 0.36
CA ALA A 109 -8.36 -1.83 -0.27
C ALA A 109 -8.27 -3.13 -1.08
N ILE A 110 -7.16 -3.36 -1.78
CA ILE A 110 -6.92 -4.62 -2.52
C ILE A 110 -6.88 -5.81 -1.54
N ASP A 111 -6.10 -5.71 -0.44
CA ASP A 111 -6.07 -6.75 0.59
C ASP A 111 -7.46 -7.04 1.18
N LEU A 112 -8.26 -5.99 1.41
CA LEU A 112 -9.63 -6.17 1.90
C LEU A 112 -10.50 -6.95 0.91
N VAL A 113 -10.46 -6.62 -0.37
CA VAL A 113 -11.28 -7.28 -1.40
C VAL A 113 -10.82 -8.72 -1.64
N GLU A 114 -9.51 -8.95 -1.72
CA GLU A 114 -8.95 -10.28 -2.01
C GLU A 114 -9.11 -11.27 -0.86
N ASN A 115 -9.15 -10.79 0.37
CA ASN A 115 -9.14 -11.65 1.56
C ASN A 115 -10.46 -11.69 2.34
N ASN A 116 -11.54 -11.09 1.79
CA ASN A 116 -12.88 -11.17 2.38
C ASN A 116 -13.91 -11.51 1.31
N SER A 117 -14.72 -12.52 1.58
CA SER A 117 -15.75 -13.01 0.64
C SER A 117 -17.00 -12.13 0.57
N GLU A 118 -17.27 -11.34 1.61
CA GLU A 118 -18.42 -10.45 1.70
C GLU A 118 -18.01 -9.12 2.33
N LEU A 119 -18.12 -8.04 1.58
CA LEU A 119 -17.77 -6.70 2.03
C LEU A 119 -19.00 -5.79 2.04
N SER A 120 -19.46 -5.44 3.23
CA SER A 120 -20.41 -4.36 3.44
C SER A 120 -19.70 -3.01 3.53
N ASN A 121 -20.42 -1.91 3.31
CA ASN A 121 -19.87 -0.56 3.55
C ASN A 121 -19.31 -0.39 4.96
N GLN A 122 -19.91 -1.06 5.95
CA GLN A 122 -19.44 -1.01 7.34
C GLN A 122 -18.12 -1.76 7.51
N SER A 123 -17.96 -2.95 6.92
CA SER A 123 -16.73 -3.72 6.99
C SER A 123 -15.60 -3.06 6.22
N ILE A 124 -15.87 -2.43 5.06
CA ILE A 124 -14.90 -1.63 4.33
C ILE A 124 -14.41 -0.46 5.20
N ARG A 125 -15.32 0.32 5.81
CA ARG A 125 -14.93 1.41 6.73
C ARG A 125 -14.09 0.92 7.90
N ALA A 126 -14.45 -0.21 8.47
CA ALA A 126 -13.67 -0.83 9.56
C ALA A 126 -12.28 -1.25 9.11
N GLY A 127 -12.16 -1.86 7.93
CA GLY A 127 -10.88 -2.29 7.35
C GLY A 127 -9.95 -1.15 6.94
N LEU A 128 -10.50 0.04 6.65
CA LEU A 128 -9.73 1.23 6.30
C LEU A 128 -9.32 2.11 7.50
N LYS A 129 -9.66 1.74 8.74
CA LYS A 129 -9.34 2.54 9.95
C LYS A 129 -7.85 2.81 10.14
N GLY A 130 -6.99 1.92 9.64
CA GLY A 130 -5.54 2.08 9.69
C GLY A 130 -4.96 3.00 8.60
N ASN A 131 -5.78 3.55 7.71
CA ASN A 131 -5.37 4.39 6.59
C ASN A 131 -6.10 5.73 6.66
N LEU A 132 -5.37 6.80 6.99
CA LEU A 132 -5.94 8.12 7.23
C LEU A 132 -6.03 8.92 5.93
N CYS A 133 -7.20 9.52 5.69
CA CYS A 133 -7.42 10.50 4.63
C CYS A 133 -8.03 11.77 5.25
N ARG A 134 -7.36 12.92 5.06
CA ARG A 134 -7.82 14.22 5.57
C ARG A 134 -8.78 14.92 4.61
N CYS A 135 -8.80 14.53 3.35
CA CYS A 135 -9.49 15.28 2.29
C CYS A 135 -10.91 14.80 2.01
N THR A 136 -11.12 13.49 1.85
CA THR A 136 -12.30 12.91 1.18
C THR A 136 -13.50 12.64 2.10
N GLY A 137 -13.29 12.56 3.40
CA GLY A 137 -14.31 12.05 4.34
C GLY A 137 -14.68 10.57 4.13
N TYR A 138 -13.89 9.82 3.35
CA TYR A 138 -14.01 8.38 3.06
C TYR A 138 -15.19 7.95 2.20
N HIS A 139 -16.21 8.77 1.98
CA HIS A 139 -17.42 8.37 1.27
C HIS A 139 -17.11 7.81 -0.13
N ASN A 140 -16.37 8.55 -0.94
CA ASN A 140 -16.00 8.14 -2.29
C ASN A 140 -14.99 7.00 -2.29
N ILE A 141 -14.10 6.92 -1.29
CA ILE A 141 -13.18 5.79 -1.12
C ILE A 141 -13.97 4.50 -0.89
N VAL A 142 -14.93 4.51 0.02
CA VAL A 142 -15.79 3.34 0.30
C VAL A 142 -16.57 2.93 -0.95
N ARG A 143 -17.11 3.89 -1.73
CA ARG A 143 -17.78 3.61 -3.01
C ARG A 143 -16.84 2.96 -4.02
N ALA A 144 -15.60 3.46 -4.12
CA ALA A 144 -14.61 2.90 -5.02
C ALA A 144 -14.25 1.46 -4.66
N VAL A 145 -14.09 1.16 -3.36
CA VAL A 145 -13.80 -0.21 -2.88
C VAL A 145 -14.99 -1.14 -3.13
N GLN A 146 -16.21 -0.67 -2.80
CA GLN A 146 -17.44 -1.46 -3.01
C GLN A 146 -17.60 -1.85 -4.48
N ALA A 147 -17.37 -0.92 -5.41
CA ALA A 147 -17.50 -1.17 -6.84
C ALA A 147 -16.53 -2.22 -7.42
N VAL A 148 -15.45 -2.54 -6.70
CA VAL A 148 -14.53 -3.62 -7.07
C VAL A 148 -14.88 -4.93 -6.35
N ALA A 149 -15.53 -4.83 -5.18
CA ALA A 149 -15.94 -5.99 -4.39
C ALA A 149 -17.21 -6.69 -4.94
N ASP A 150 -18.09 -5.94 -5.65
CA ASP A 150 -19.32 -6.44 -6.28
C ASP A 150 -19.04 -7.14 -7.62
#